data_cab5bca8449dffb7219e524222860c7d
#
_entry.id   cab5bca8449dffb7219e524222860c7d
#
_cell.length_a   1.000
_cell.length_b   1.000
_cell.length_c   1.000
_cell.angle_alpha   90.00
_cell.angle_beta   90.00
_cell.angle_gamma   90.00
#
_symmetry.space_group_name_H-M   'P 1'
#
loop_
_entity.id
_entity.type
_entity.pdbx_description
1 polymer ?
#
loop_
_entity_poly.entity_id
_entity_poly.type
_entity_poly.pdbx_seq_one_letter_code
_entity_poly.pdbx_strand_id
1 'polypeptide(L)'
;MKMGIVLQSNKPEHIWNTFRFGITSLKANHEATIFLMSEGAELDAIADTKDFDISKKVAEYKELKGALYACGTCLEVRGKKETGVCPVSTMTDLLKMVEESDKVLMF
;
A
#
# COMPACT_ATOMS: atom_id res chain seq x y z
N MET A 1 15.53 -9.32 -0.90
CA MET A 1 15.12 -8.84 0.45
C MET A 1 13.60 -8.73 0.53
N LYS A 2 13.09 -8.65 1.73
CA LYS A 2 11.67 -8.36 1.97
C LYS A 2 11.54 -6.87 2.31
N MET A 3 10.81 -6.14 1.47
CA MET A 3 10.58 -4.70 1.64
C MET A 3 9.21 -4.48 2.26
N GLY A 4 9.17 -3.85 3.42
CA GLY A 4 7.92 -3.41 4.04
C GLY A 4 7.73 -1.92 3.76
N ILE A 5 6.55 -1.55 3.28
CA ILE A 5 6.25 -0.17 2.90
C ILE A 5 4.96 0.25 3.58
N VAL A 6 4.99 1.36 4.30
CA VAL A 6 3.79 1.90 4.97
C VAL A 6 3.39 3.18 4.26
N LEU A 7 2.16 3.22 3.74
CA LEU A 7 1.61 4.41 3.09
C LEU A 7 0.60 5.08 4.02
N GLN A 8 0.89 6.31 4.41
CA GLN A 8 0.06 7.10 5.32
C GLN A 8 -0.59 8.31 4.65
N SER A 9 -0.33 8.53 3.36
CA SER A 9 -0.79 9.71 2.63
C SER A 9 -1.93 9.39 1.68
N ASN A 10 -2.83 10.37 1.48
CA ASN A 10 -3.86 10.33 0.44
C ASN A 10 -3.52 11.23 -0.75
N LYS A 11 -2.32 11.81 -0.77
CA LYS A 11 -1.90 12.69 -1.86
C LYS A 11 -1.51 11.84 -3.08
N PRO A 12 -2.04 12.16 -4.27
CA PRO A 12 -1.78 11.36 -5.47
C PRO A 12 -0.31 11.10 -5.77
N GLU A 13 0.55 12.10 -5.63
CA GLU A 13 1.98 11.93 -5.89
C GLU A 13 2.64 10.95 -4.91
N HIS A 14 2.30 11.03 -3.63
CA HIS A 14 2.83 10.12 -2.61
C HIS A 14 2.38 8.68 -2.87
N ILE A 15 1.11 8.50 -3.20
CA ILE A 15 0.56 7.17 -3.52
C ILE A 15 1.26 6.60 -4.76
N TRP A 16 1.36 7.41 -5.80
CA TRP A 16 1.98 7.03 -7.05
C TRP A 16 3.44 6.59 -6.85
N ASN A 17 4.20 7.35 -6.07
CA ASN A 17 5.59 7.01 -5.76
C ASN A 17 5.72 5.75 -4.90
N THR A 18 4.80 5.55 -3.97
CA THR A 18 4.77 4.34 -3.13
C THR A 18 4.67 3.08 -4.01
N PHE A 19 3.72 3.07 -4.94
CA PHE A 19 3.53 1.92 -5.83
C PHE A 19 4.66 1.79 -6.84
N ARG A 20 5.20 2.89 -7.33
CA ARG A 20 6.39 2.85 -8.21
C ARG A 20 7.58 2.20 -7.50
N PHE A 21 7.81 2.56 -6.25
CA PHE A 21 8.89 1.95 -5.46
C PHE A 21 8.64 0.46 -5.24
N GLY A 22 7.41 0.08 -4.91
CA GLY A 22 7.03 -1.33 -4.77
C GLY A 22 7.26 -2.11 -6.06
N ILE A 23 6.84 -1.57 -7.19
CA ILE A 23 7.03 -2.18 -8.51
C ILE A 23 8.53 -2.35 -8.82
N THR A 24 9.33 -1.32 -8.56
CA THR A 24 10.76 -1.36 -8.78
C THR A 24 11.41 -2.45 -7.93
N SER A 25 10.99 -2.58 -6.67
CA SER A 25 11.46 -3.63 -5.77
C SER A 25 11.14 -5.02 -6.30
N LEU A 26 9.91 -5.23 -6.75
CA LEU A 26 9.48 -6.52 -7.30
C LEU A 26 10.24 -6.86 -8.57
N LYS A 27 10.47 -5.90 -9.45
CA LYS A 27 11.24 -6.10 -10.69
C LYS A 27 12.70 -6.41 -10.42
N ALA A 28 13.21 -6.00 -9.27
CA ALA A 28 14.58 -6.31 -8.83
C ALA A 28 14.67 -7.63 -8.05
N ASN A 29 13.61 -8.44 -8.11
CA ASN A 29 13.50 -9.74 -7.45
C ASN A 29 13.47 -9.68 -5.92
N HIS A 30 12.98 -8.58 -5.37
CA HIS A 30 12.66 -8.48 -3.94
C HIS A 30 11.18 -8.76 -3.71
N GLU A 31 10.82 -9.13 -2.50
CA GLU A 31 9.42 -9.19 -2.08
C GLU A 31 9.01 -7.82 -1.56
N ALA A 32 7.75 -7.45 -1.75
CA ALA A 32 7.24 -6.18 -1.27
C ALA A 32 5.86 -6.35 -0.66
N THR A 33 5.64 -5.69 0.46
CA THR A 33 4.34 -5.60 1.12
C THR A 33 4.04 -4.13 1.39
N ILE A 34 2.91 -3.64 0.90
CA ILE A 34 2.44 -2.28 1.18
C ILE A 34 1.30 -2.38 2.18
N PHE A 35 1.40 -1.61 3.26
CA PHE A 35 0.37 -1.51 4.29
C PHE A 35 -0.21 -0.10 4.29
N LEU A 36 -1.53 0.00 4.03
CA LEU A 36 -2.24 1.27 3.97
C LEU A 36 -2.78 1.61 5.35
N MET A 37 -2.39 2.76 5.90
CA MET A 37 -2.93 3.23 7.18
C MET A 37 -3.13 4.74 7.16
N SER A 38 -3.86 5.26 8.13
CA SER A 38 -4.19 6.68 8.20
C SER A 38 -4.84 7.10 6.88
N GLU A 39 -4.46 8.23 6.30
CA GLU A 39 -5.00 8.70 5.02
C GLU A 39 -4.70 7.75 3.85
N GLY A 40 -3.71 6.86 3.98
CA GLY A 40 -3.45 5.83 2.97
C GLY A 40 -4.58 4.82 2.82
N ALA A 41 -5.40 4.65 3.87
CA ALA A 41 -6.58 3.78 3.82
C ALA A 41 -7.68 4.31 2.89
N GLU A 42 -7.54 5.55 2.40
CA GLU A 42 -8.49 6.18 1.47
C GLU A 42 -8.16 5.87 0.00
N LEU A 43 -7.22 4.99 -0.27
CA LEU A 43 -6.73 4.70 -1.62
C LEU A 43 -7.86 4.44 -2.63
N ASP A 44 -8.90 3.72 -2.25
CA ASP A 44 -10.02 3.38 -3.13
C ASP A 44 -10.84 4.60 -3.57
N ALA A 45 -10.73 5.72 -2.84
CA ALA A 45 -11.45 6.96 -3.14
C ALA A 45 -10.61 7.99 -3.89
N ILE A 46 -9.32 7.69 -4.13
CA ILE A 46 -8.42 8.62 -4.79
C ILE A 46 -8.46 8.43 -6.29
N ALA A 47 -8.87 9.47 -7.02
CA ALA A 47 -8.97 9.43 -8.46
C ALA A 47 -7.61 9.60 -9.14
N ASP A 48 -7.48 9.00 -10.32
CA ASP A 48 -6.32 9.23 -11.17
C ASP A 48 -6.30 10.67 -11.64
N THR A 49 -5.10 11.21 -11.80
CA THR A 49 -4.90 12.54 -12.35
C THR A 49 -4.08 12.45 -13.64
N LYS A 50 -3.97 13.57 -14.36
CA LYS A 50 -3.18 13.62 -15.59
C LYS A 50 -1.73 13.19 -15.38
N ASP A 51 -1.15 13.57 -14.25
CA ASP A 51 0.25 13.29 -13.95
C ASP A 51 0.46 11.99 -13.17
N PHE A 52 -0.58 11.49 -12.49
CA PHE A 52 -0.46 10.34 -11.59
C PHE A 52 -1.54 9.30 -11.87
N ASP A 53 -1.18 8.27 -12.63
CA ASP A 53 -2.04 7.15 -12.98
C ASP A 53 -2.04 6.08 -11.87
N ILE A 54 -2.68 6.38 -10.77
CA ILE A 54 -2.69 5.54 -9.57
C ILE A 54 -3.25 4.14 -9.84
N SER A 55 -4.43 4.07 -10.48
CA SER A 55 -5.08 2.79 -10.77
C SER A 55 -4.19 1.84 -11.55
N LYS A 56 -3.46 2.37 -12.52
CA LYS A 56 -2.56 1.59 -13.35
C LYS A 56 -1.37 1.07 -12.53
N LYS A 57 -0.82 1.89 -11.65
CA LYS A 57 0.29 1.49 -10.80
C LYS A 57 -0.13 0.42 -9.78
N VAL A 58 -1.31 0.56 -9.19
CA VAL A 58 -1.85 -0.44 -8.27
C VAL A 58 -2.03 -1.78 -8.99
N ALA A 59 -2.60 -1.76 -10.20
CA ALA A 59 -2.79 -2.97 -11.00
C ALA A 59 -1.46 -3.64 -11.34
N GLU A 60 -0.47 -2.88 -11.78
CA GLU A 60 0.86 -3.40 -12.11
C GLU A 60 1.53 -4.03 -10.89
N TYR A 61 1.44 -3.37 -9.74
CA TYR A 61 1.97 -3.88 -8.48
C TYR A 61 1.37 -5.24 -8.12
N LYS A 62 0.04 -5.37 -8.26
CA LYS A 62 -0.66 -6.63 -7.99
C LYS A 62 -0.31 -7.72 -8.99
N GLU A 63 -0.17 -7.37 -10.25
CA GLU A 63 0.23 -8.33 -11.31
C GLU A 63 1.61 -8.93 -11.02
N LEU A 64 2.51 -8.13 -10.45
CA LEU A 64 3.84 -8.57 -10.06
C LEU A 64 3.86 -9.33 -8.73
N LYS A 65 2.68 -9.65 -8.18
CA LYS A 65 2.51 -10.39 -6.93
C LYS A 65 2.93 -9.61 -5.67
N GLY A 66 2.87 -8.29 -5.73
CA GLY A 66 3.06 -7.45 -4.55
C GLY A 66 1.91 -7.65 -3.56
N ALA A 67 2.23 -7.73 -2.27
CA ALA A 67 1.22 -7.84 -1.23
C ALA A 67 0.72 -6.45 -0.81
N LEU A 68 -0.58 -6.33 -0.56
CA LEU A 68 -1.23 -5.08 -0.22
C LEU A 68 -2.29 -5.32 0.85
N TYR A 69 -2.24 -4.56 1.93
CA TYR A 69 -3.19 -4.67 3.05
C TYR A 69 -3.62 -3.28 3.52
N ALA A 70 -4.83 -3.19 4.10
CA ALA A 70 -5.34 -1.94 4.65
C ALA A 70 -5.66 -2.09 6.14
N CYS A 71 -5.34 -1.08 6.93
CA CYS A 71 -5.62 -1.04 8.35
C CYS A 71 -7.14 -0.98 8.61
N GLY A 72 -7.67 -1.99 9.31
CA GLY A 72 -9.09 -2.08 9.61
C GLY A 72 -9.60 -0.93 10.48
N THR A 73 -8.83 -0.54 11.49
CA THR A 73 -9.19 0.58 12.38
C THR A 73 -9.27 1.89 11.60
N CYS A 74 -8.32 2.12 10.68
CA CYS A 74 -8.33 3.31 9.84
C CYS A 74 -9.53 3.36 8.91
N LEU A 75 -9.97 2.20 8.43
CA LEU A 75 -11.18 2.11 7.62
C LEU A 75 -12.43 2.40 8.46
N GLU A 76 -12.51 1.86 9.69
CA GLU A 76 -13.63 2.10 10.60
C GLU A 76 -13.80 3.58 10.93
N VAL A 77 -12.71 4.28 11.22
CA VAL A 77 -12.72 5.72 11.47
C VAL A 77 -13.36 6.48 10.30
N ARG A 78 -13.26 5.94 9.09
CA ARG A 78 -13.81 6.51 7.86
C ARG A 78 -15.18 5.94 7.48
N GLY A 79 -15.79 5.19 8.40
CA GLY A 79 -17.10 4.59 8.18
C GLY A 79 -17.10 3.45 7.18
N LYS A 80 -15.96 2.79 6.98
CA LYS A 80 -15.79 1.68 6.04
C LYS A 80 -15.48 0.39 6.78
N LYS A 81 -16.01 -0.72 6.31
CA LYS A 81 -15.70 -2.06 6.86
C LYS A 81 -14.71 -2.81 6.00
N GLU A 82 -14.59 -2.41 4.73
CA GLU A 82 -13.75 -3.06 3.74
C GLU A 82 -13.35 -2.07 2.66
N THR A 83 -12.40 -2.45 1.86
CA THR A 83 -12.00 -1.73 0.66
C THR A 83 -11.97 -2.70 -0.52
N GLY A 84 -12.36 -2.24 -1.71
CA GLY A 84 -12.29 -3.05 -2.93
C GLY A 84 -10.87 -3.25 -3.45
N VAL A 85 -9.88 -2.63 -2.83
CA VAL A 85 -8.49 -2.63 -3.31
C VAL A 85 -7.68 -3.81 -2.77
N CYS A 86 -7.89 -4.17 -1.50
CA CYS A 86 -7.07 -5.18 -0.84
C CYS A 86 -7.75 -5.73 0.42
N PRO A 87 -7.24 -6.84 0.98
CA PRO A 87 -7.72 -7.38 2.25
C PRO A 87 -7.53 -6.39 3.40
N VAL A 88 -8.45 -6.45 4.35
CA VAL A 88 -8.38 -5.68 5.60
C VAL A 88 -7.47 -6.42 6.58
N SER A 89 -6.67 -5.68 7.31
CA SER A 89 -5.66 -6.23 8.20
C SER A 89 -5.65 -5.52 9.55
N THR A 90 -4.79 -5.96 10.46
CA THR A 90 -4.74 -5.48 11.83
C THR A 90 -3.37 -4.89 12.16
N MET A 91 -3.28 -4.21 13.30
CA MET A 91 -2.00 -3.70 13.81
C MET A 91 -1.04 -4.85 14.10
N THR A 92 -1.55 -6.00 14.53
CA THR A 92 -0.73 -7.21 14.74
C THR A 92 -0.10 -7.68 13.43
N ASP A 93 -0.85 -7.61 12.33
CA ASP A 93 -0.34 -7.97 11.02
C ASP A 93 0.73 -6.97 10.55
N LEU A 94 0.55 -5.68 10.86
CA LEU A 94 1.56 -4.68 10.56
C LEU A 94 2.86 -4.97 11.33
N LEU A 95 2.75 -5.29 12.62
CA LEU A 95 3.91 -5.65 13.42
C LEU A 95 4.65 -6.86 12.81
N LYS A 96 3.88 -7.87 12.41
CA LYS A 96 4.45 -9.06 11.78
C LYS A 96 5.18 -8.71 10.48
N MET A 97 4.61 -7.84 9.68
CA MET A 97 5.26 -7.35 8.45
C MET A 97 6.61 -6.68 8.79
N VAL A 98 6.62 -5.82 9.81
CA VAL A 98 7.84 -5.12 10.22
C VAL A 98 8.90 -6.13 10.70
N GLU A 99 8.49 -7.11 11.51
CA GLU A 99 9.41 -8.14 12.01
C GLU A 99 10.02 -9.00 10.91
N GLU A 100 9.24 -9.30 9.87
CA GLU A 100 9.66 -10.14 8.77
C GLU A 100 10.38 -9.39 7.65
N SER A 101 10.30 -8.06 7.65
CA SER A 101 10.92 -7.24 6.60
C SER A 101 12.40 -6.98 6.88
N ASP A 102 13.20 -6.97 5.83
CA ASP A 102 14.61 -6.58 5.93
C ASP A 102 14.76 -5.08 6.01
N LYS A 103 13.90 -4.34 5.31
CA LYS A 103 13.84 -2.87 5.31
C LYS A 103 12.38 -2.45 5.38
N VAL A 104 12.12 -1.37 6.12
CA VAL A 104 10.79 -0.77 6.21
C VAL A 104 10.90 0.71 5.83
N LEU A 105 10.07 1.14 4.88
CA LEU A 105 9.99 2.52 4.44
C LEU A 105 8.60 3.08 4.72
N MET A 106 8.56 4.38 5.07
CA MET A 106 7.31 5.09 5.33
C MET A 106 7.12 6.15 4.24
N PHE A 107 5.95 6.15 3.64
CA PHE A 107 5.57 7.16 2.65
C PHE A 107 4.39 7.99 3.12
#